data_0789813284c2cf1fa4f8f8ce3e4ee065
#
_entry.id   0789813284c2cf1fa4f8f8ce3e4ee065
#
_cell.length_a   1.000
_cell.length_b   1.000
_cell.length_c   1.000
_cell.angle_alpha   90.00
_cell.angle_beta   90.00
_cell.angle_gamma   90.00
#
_symmetry.space_group_name_H-M   'P 1'
#
loop_
_entity.id
_entity.type
_entity.pdbx_description
1 polymer ?
#
loop_
_entity_poly.entity_id
_entity_poly.type
_entity_poly.pdbx_seq_one_letter_code
_entity_poly.pdbx_strand_id
1 'polypeptide(L)'
;VKVQEGINTEAIVIWRKKHKNYSTFTLMTKKEGLIACAIPHRRLINLKGAGYLQAFNAIQATLKPAPEDNFSLDQVDGIYAIQGMTDDFNTIAYAAVAGELIMTILPKYQVDITSYRLISLFSQRIRHKSIRLATIILGWQLLMLGGFIPSGRALKDPHEDSQVFWQELAIDLGRPLSNQFRDILVQILSYAWKEDSVLNLTRQ
;
A
#
# COMPACT_ATOMS: atom_id res chain seq x y z
N VAL A 1 -21.33 2.11 -30.67
CA VAL A 1 -20.42 2.36 -29.52
C VAL A 1 -20.71 1.24 -28.53
N LYS A 2 -19.79 0.26 -28.39
CA LYS A 2 -19.90 -0.76 -27.32
C LYS A 2 -19.75 -0.02 -26.00
N VAL A 3 -20.79 0.03 -25.20
CA VAL A 3 -20.69 0.45 -23.79
C VAL A 3 -19.79 -0.59 -23.12
N GLN A 4 -18.56 -0.23 -22.80
CA GLN A 4 -17.71 -1.10 -21.99
C GLN A 4 -18.37 -1.19 -20.61
N GLU A 5 -18.79 -2.41 -20.25
CA GLU A 5 -19.37 -2.67 -18.94
C GLU A 5 -18.36 -2.32 -17.84
N GLY A 6 -18.84 -1.65 -16.80
CA GLY A 6 -18.00 -1.29 -15.66
C GLY A 6 -17.57 -2.52 -14.88
N ILE A 7 -16.31 -2.55 -14.46
CA ILE A 7 -15.76 -3.61 -13.60
C ILE A 7 -16.16 -3.31 -12.16
N ASN A 8 -16.97 -4.18 -11.56
CA ASN A 8 -17.30 -4.09 -10.15
C ASN A 8 -16.32 -4.94 -9.35
N THR A 9 -15.57 -4.31 -8.42
CA THR A 9 -14.50 -4.94 -7.64
C THR A 9 -14.37 -4.36 -6.23
N GLU A 10 -13.99 -5.21 -5.29
CA GLU A 10 -13.50 -4.74 -3.99
C GLU A 10 -12.14 -4.06 -4.18
N ALA A 11 -11.94 -2.96 -3.48
CA ALA A 11 -10.70 -2.20 -3.53
C ALA A 11 -10.33 -1.61 -2.16
N ILE A 12 -9.05 -1.39 -1.95
CA ILE A 12 -8.50 -0.66 -0.81
C ILE A 12 -7.85 0.60 -1.35
N VAL A 13 -8.20 1.75 -0.80
CA VAL A 13 -7.61 3.03 -1.18
C VAL A 13 -6.19 3.09 -0.59
N ILE A 14 -5.16 3.15 -1.44
CA ILE A 14 -3.77 3.20 -0.98
C ILE A 14 -3.30 4.63 -0.82
N TRP A 15 -3.55 5.46 -1.83
CA TRP A 15 -3.02 6.81 -1.88
C TRP A 15 -3.96 7.76 -2.60
N ARG A 16 -3.91 9.04 -2.22
CA ARG A 16 -4.55 10.13 -2.94
C ARG A 16 -3.52 11.23 -3.22
N LYS A 17 -3.39 11.61 -4.49
CA LYS A 17 -2.61 12.76 -4.90
C LYS A 17 -3.54 13.83 -5.48
N LYS A 18 -3.55 15.02 -4.88
CA LYS A 18 -4.34 16.15 -5.35
C LYS A 18 -3.54 16.93 -6.39
N HIS A 19 -4.15 17.18 -7.53
CA HIS A 19 -3.66 18.06 -8.59
C HIS A 19 -4.55 19.30 -8.71
N LYS A 20 -4.21 20.24 -9.60
CA LYS A 20 -4.94 21.50 -9.76
C LYS A 20 -6.42 21.26 -10.10
N ASN A 21 -6.74 20.38 -11.03
CA ASN A 21 -8.10 20.17 -11.56
C ASN A 21 -8.69 18.79 -11.27
N TYR A 22 -7.91 17.85 -10.77
CA TYR A 22 -8.31 16.48 -10.50
C TYR A 22 -7.55 15.90 -9.31
N SER A 23 -8.01 14.77 -8.82
CA SER A 23 -7.27 13.95 -7.86
C SER A 23 -7.01 12.57 -8.48
N THR A 24 -5.80 12.03 -8.26
CA THR A 24 -5.47 10.66 -8.60
C THR A 24 -5.58 9.81 -7.34
N PHE A 25 -6.28 8.71 -7.44
CA PHE A 25 -6.38 7.70 -6.38
C PHE A 25 -5.65 6.45 -6.84
N THR A 26 -4.76 5.93 -6.01
CA THR A 26 -4.17 4.61 -6.18
C THR A 26 -5.01 3.62 -5.38
N LEU A 27 -5.51 2.60 -6.03
CA LEU A 27 -6.37 1.57 -5.45
C LEU A 27 -5.72 0.21 -5.60
N MET A 28 -5.67 -0.57 -4.53
CA MET A 28 -5.40 -2.00 -4.62
C MET A 28 -6.71 -2.74 -4.80
N THR A 29 -6.94 -3.28 -5.98
CA THR A 29 -8.17 -3.96 -6.34
C THR A 29 -7.99 -5.48 -6.37
N LYS A 30 -9.07 -6.20 -6.14
CA LYS A 30 -9.07 -7.68 -6.16
C LYS A 30 -8.95 -8.24 -7.57
N LYS A 31 -9.47 -7.51 -8.58
CA LYS A 31 -9.56 -7.99 -9.97
C LYS A 31 -8.50 -7.42 -10.90
N GLU A 32 -8.03 -6.19 -10.66
CA GLU A 32 -7.15 -5.47 -11.58
C GLU A 32 -5.78 -5.16 -10.96
N GLY A 33 -5.53 -5.60 -9.70
CA GLY A 33 -4.31 -5.32 -8.98
C GLY A 33 -4.19 -3.86 -8.53
N LEU A 34 -2.97 -3.33 -8.53
CA LEU A 34 -2.69 -1.95 -8.16
C LEU A 34 -2.93 -1.02 -9.35
N ILE A 35 -3.97 -0.19 -9.28
CA ILE A 35 -4.39 0.69 -10.38
C ILE A 35 -4.39 2.16 -9.98
N ALA A 36 -4.37 3.04 -10.97
CA ALA A 36 -4.56 4.48 -10.79
C ALA A 36 -5.89 4.94 -11.40
N CYS A 37 -6.63 5.76 -10.66
CA CYS A 37 -7.88 6.37 -11.11
C CYS A 37 -7.78 7.89 -11.01
N ALA A 38 -7.93 8.63 -12.09
CA ALA A 38 -7.98 10.08 -12.11
C ALA A 38 -9.43 10.55 -12.08
N ILE A 39 -9.79 11.40 -11.12
CA ILE A 39 -11.15 11.92 -10.96
C ILE A 39 -11.11 13.44 -10.97
N PRO A 40 -11.76 14.12 -11.93
CA PRO A 40 -11.92 15.56 -11.94
C PRO A 40 -12.60 16.07 -10.66
N HIS A 41 -12.18 17.20 -10.11
CA HIS A 41 -12.74 17.71 -8.85
C HIS A 41 -14.25 17.93 -8.91
N ARG A 42 -14.78 18.40 -10.05
CA ARG A 42 -16.23 18.56 -10.27
C ARG A 42 -17.00 17.24 -10.12
N ARG A 43 -16.40 16.14 -10.62
CA ARG A 43 -17.01 14.82 -10.50
C ARG A 43 -16.85 14.25 -9.08
N LEU A 44 -15.72 14.50 -8.44
CA LEU A 44 -15.43 14.02 -7.08
C LEU A 44 -16.44 14.59 -6.06
N ILE A 45 -16.83 15.87 -6.20
CA ILE A 45 -17.83 16.52 -5.32
C ILE A 45 -19.19 15.83 -5.43
N ASN A 46 -19.56 15.38 -6.62
CA ASN A 46 -20.85 14.74 -6.90
C ASN A 46 -20.80 13.22 -6.80
N LEU A 47 -19.63 12.63 -6.55
CA LEU A 47 -19.47 11.20 -6.47
C LEU A 47 -20.06 10.68 -5.16
N LYS A 48 -21.11 9.83 -5.28
CA LYS A 48 -21.67 9.14 -4.13
C LYS A 48 -20.59 8.29 -3.48
N GLY A 49 -20.43 8.37 -2.17
CA GLY A 49 -19.41 7.63 -1.45
C GLY A 49 -18.00 8.24 -1.50
N ALA A 50 -17.80 9.45 -2.03
CA ALA A 50 -16.50 10.12 -2.07
C ALA A 50 -15.81 10.22 -0.71
N GLY A 51 -16.57 10.29 0.39
CA GLY A 51 -16.05 10.30 1.77
C GLY A 51 -15.29 9.03 2.15
N TYR A 52 -15.55 7.91 1.47
CA TYR A 52 -14.80 6.65 1.69
C TYR A 52 -13.45 6.62 0.97
N LEU A 53 -13.15 7.58 0.09
CA LEU A 53 -11.88 7.66 -0.65
C LEU A 53 -10.73 8.21 0.22
N GLN A 54 -10.59 7.66 1.41
CA GLN A 54 -9.49 7.92 2.34
C GLN A 54 -8.54 6.71 2.38
N ALA A 55 -7.27 6.97 2.69
CA ALA A 55 -6.25 5.92 2.70
C ALA A 55 -6.66 4.73 3.59
N PHE A 56 -6.44 3.55 3.10
CA PHE A 56 -6.72 2.25 3.70
C PHE A 56 -8.19 1.93 4.01
N ASN A 57 -9.13 2.77 3.58
CA ASN A 57 -10.54 2.38 3.56
C ASN A 57 -10.78 1.31 2.50
N ALA A 58 -11.62 0.34 2.84
CA ALA A 58 -12.11 -0.64 1.87
C ALA A 58 -13.43 -0.18 1.27
N ILE A 59 -13.51 -0.30 -0.04
CA ILE A 59 -14.63 0.15 -0.86
C ILE A 59 -15.04 -0.92 -1.87
N GLN A 60 -16.31 -0.89 -2.25
CA GLN A 60 -16.80 -1.51 -3.48
C GLN A 60 -16.74 -0.44 -4.57
N ALA A 61 -15.95 -0.68 -5.61
CA ALA A 61 -15.73 0.28 -6.67
C ALA A 61 -16.27 -0.23 -7.99
N THR A 62 -16.98 0.64 -8.73
CA THR A 62 -17.30 0.42 -10.14
C THR A 62 -16.32 1.23 -10.99
N LEU A 63 -15.48 0.53 -11.74
CA LEU A 63 -14.41 1.06 -12.56
C LEU A 63 -14.81 1.01 -14.03
N LYS A 64 -14.50 2.05 -14.79
CA LYS A 64 -14.61 2.07 -16.24
C LYS A 64 -13.21 2.28 -16.83
N PRO A 65 -12.82 1.51 -17.86
CA PRO A 65 -11.58 1.78 -18.59
C PRO A 65 -11.55 3.23 -19.08
N ALA A 66 -10.40 3.86 -18.98
CA ALA A 66 -10.11 5.21 -19.43
C ALA A 66 -8.86 5.20 -20.32
N PRO A 67 -8.58 6.25 -21.11
CA PRO A 67 -7.38 6.34 -21.93
C PRO A 67 -6.09 6.16 -21.11
N GLU A 68 -5.01 5.73 -21.78
CA GLU A 68 -3.65 5.55 -21.20
C GLU A 68 -3.60 4.51 -20.10
N ASP A 69 -4.30 3.38 -20.28
CA ASP A 69 -4.37 2.27 -19.30
C ASP A 69 -4.83 2.67 -17.89
N ASN A 70 -5.48 3.83 -17.77
CA ASN A 70 -6.06 4.31 -16.53
C ASN A 70 -7.50 3.80 -16.36
N PHE A 71 -8.02 3.98 -15.16
CA PHE A 71 -9.42 3.73 -14.85
C PHE A 71 -10.11 5.03 -14.40
N SER A 72 -11.40 5.13 -14.74
CA SER A 72 -12.31 6.12 -14.19
C SER A 72 -13.17 5.46 -13.13
N LEU A 73 -13.25 6.06 -11.96
CA LEU A 73 -14.12 5.59 -10.87
C LEU A 73 -15.53 6.15 -11.09
N ASP A 74 -16.50 5.26 -11.25
CA ASP A 74 -17.89 5.63 -11.56
C ASP A 74 -18.77 5.69 -10.31
N GLN A 75 -18.66 4.68 -9.44
CA GLN A 75 -19.40 4.56 -8.20
C GLN A 75 -18.49 4.04 -7.08
N VAL A 76 -18.77 4.48 -5.85
CA VAL A 76 -18.08 4.03 -4.64
C VAL A 76 -19.11 3.75 -3.57
N ASP A 77 -19.08 2.56 -3.00
CA ASP A 77 -19.80 2.21 -1.80
C ASP A 77 -18.79 1.80 -0.71
N GLY A 78 -18.98 2.28 0.52
CA GLY A 78 -18.09 1.94 1.61
C GLY A 78 -18.32 0.52 2.11
N ILE A 79 -17.25 -0.29 2.22
CA ILE A 79 -17.29 -1.58 2.91
C ILE A 79 -16.95 -1.34 4.39
N TYR A 80 -15.82 -0.71 4.64
CA TYR A 80 -15.48 -0.20 5.97
C TYR A 80 -14.56 1.02 5.88
N ALA A 81 -14.65 1.90 6.86
CA ALA A 81 -13.79 3.07 7.05
C ALA A 81 -12.94 2.92 8.30
N ILE A 82 -11.72 3.44 8.24
CA ILE A 82 -10.84 3.53 9.40
C ILE A 82 -11.16 4.85 10.10
N GLN A 83 -11.74 4.75 11.30
CA GLN A 83 -11.99 5.91 12.14
C GLN A 83 -10.68 6.37 12.79
N GLY A 84 -10.51 7.69 12.96
CA GLY A 84 -9.36 8.25 13.68
C GLY A 84 -8.04 8.24 12.90
N MET A 85 -8.04 7.89 11.59
CA MET A 85 -6.81 7.88 10.81
C MET A 85 -6.16 9.27 10.66
N THR A 86 -6.95 10.33 10.79
CA THR A 86 -6.51 11.72 10.67
C THR A 86 -6.26 12.40 12.02
N ASP A 87 -6.50 11.71 13.13
CA ASP A 87 -6.53 12.33 14.46
C ASP A 87 -5.14 12.40 15.11
N ASP A 88 -4.19 11.60 14.60
CA ASP A 88 -2.84 11.53 15.11
C ASP A 88 -1.80 11.60 13.99
N PHE A 89 -0.81 12.49 14.14
CA PHE A 89 0.26 12.70 13.16
C PHE A 89 1.06 11.41 12.89
N ASN A 90 1.36 10.62 13.92
CA ASN A 90 2.09 9.38 13.76
C ASN A 90 1.30 8.38 12.90
N THR A 91 -0.01 8.30 13.10
CA THR A 91 -0.90 7.46 12.31
C THR A 91 -0.87 7.87 10.83
N ILE A 92 -0.95 9.17 10.54
CA ILE A 92 -0.84 9.69 9.17
C ILE A 92 0.53 9.34 8.56
N ALA A 93 1.62 9.55 9.32
CA ALA A 93 2.97 9.31 8.84
C ALA A 93 3.20 7.82 8.50
N TYR A 94 2.82 6.90 9.40
CA TYR A 94 2.95 5.46 9.13
C TYR A 94 2.04 4.98 8.00
N ALA A 95 0.84 5.51 7.88
CA ALA A 95 -0.03 5.24 6.75
C ALA A 95 0.59 5.70 5.42
N ALA A 96 1.20 6.88 5.39
CA ALA A 96 1.91 7.38 4.22
C ALA A 96 3.07 6.46 3.83
N VAL A 97 3.88 6.01 4.80
CA VAL A 97 4.96 5.03 4.60
C VAL A 97 4.44 3.71 4.05
N ALA A 98 3.37 3.18 4.63
CA ALA A 98 2.75 1.95 4.14
C ALA A 98 2.27 2.09 2.69
N GLY A 99 1.64 3.22 2.35
CA GLY A 99 1.22 3.53 0.98
C GLY A 99 2.40 3.61 0.01
N GLU A 100 3.50 4.26 0.41
CA GLU A 100 4.71 4.37 -0.40
C GLU A 100 5.37 2.99 -0.62
N LEU A 101 5.47 2.16 0.42
CA LEU A 101 5.97 0.78 0.31
C LEU A 101 5.16 -0.03 -0.70
N ILE A 102 3.83 -0.01 -0.60
CA ILE A 102 2.94 -0.71 -1.52
C ILE A 102 3.18 -0.25 -2.97
N MET A 103 3.17 1.06 -3.21
CA MET A 103 3.34 1.63 -4.55
C MET A 103 4.74 1.42 -5.14
N THR A 104 5.73 1.19 -4.30
CA THR A 104 7.12 1.00 -4.70
C THR A 104 7.42 -0.46 -5.04
N ILE A 105 6.92 -1.40 -4.23
CA ILE A 105 7.25 -2.81 -4.33
C ILE A 105 6.32 -3.54 -5.28
N LEU A 106 5.02 -3.19 -5.30
CA LEU A 106 4.06 -3.91 -6.11
C LEU A 106 3.98 -3.36 -7.55
N PRO A 107 3.99 -4.25 -8.56
CA PRO A 107 3.77 -3.85 -9.95
C PRO A 107 2.34 -3.36 -10.16
N LYS A 108 2.19 -2.35 -11.01
CA LYS A 108 0.87 -1.85 -11.42
C LYS A 108 0.23 -2.80 -12.43
N TYR A 109 -1.11 -2.85 -12.40
CA TYR A 109 -1.94 -3.61 -13.36
C TYR A 109 -1.67 -5.11 -13.38
N GLN A 110 -1.05 -5.63 -12.35
CA GLN A 110 -0.84 -7.06 -12.16
C GLN A 110 -1.74 -7.56 -11.04
N VAL A 111 -2.61 -8.52 -11.38
CA VAL A 111 -3.50 -9.15 -10.39
C VAL A 111 -2.68 -10.09 -9.52
N ASP A 112 -2.64 -9.79 -8.22
CA ASP A 112 -2.05 -10.65 -7.21
C ASP A 112 -2.94 -10.71 -5.97
N ILE A 113 -3.60 -11.82 -5.82
CA ILE A 113 -4.53 -12.05 -4.71
C ILE A 113 -3.80 -12.11 -3.36
N THR A 114 -2.53 -12.49 -3.35
CA THR A 114 -1.73 -12.57 -2.12
C THR A 114 -1.43 -11.16 -1.61
N SER A 115 -0.96 -10.28 -2.48
CA SER A 115 -0.76 -8.86 -2.15
C SER A 115 -2.07 -8.17 -1.75
N TYR A 116 -3.18 -8.45 -2.45
CA TYR A 116 -4.48 -7.93 -2.07
C TYR A 116 -4.88 -8.35 -0.64
N ARG A 117 -4.76 -9.65 -0.32
CA ARG A 117 -5.06 -10.18 1.02
C ARG A 117 -4.17 -9.56 2.09
N LEU A 118 -2.87 -9.42 1.82
CA LEU A 118 -1.92 -8.82 2.73
C LEU A 118 -2.31 -7.37 3.07
N ILE A 119 -2.61 -6.57 2.06
CA ILE A 119 -3.02 -5.17 2.23
C ILE A 119 -4.38 -5.07 2.93
N SER A 120 -5.31 -5.99 2.63
CA SER A 120 -6.60 -6.06 3.32
C SER A 120 -6.43 -6.37 4.81
N LEU A 121 -5.55 -7.32 5.15
CA LEU A 121 -5.23 -7.62 6.55
C LEU A 121 -4.56 -6.44 7.26
N PHE A 122 -3.66 -5.74 6.60
CA PHE A 122 -3.05 -4.52 7.12
C PHE A 122 -4.13 -3.47 7.42
N SER A 123 -4.98 -3.17 6.46
CA SER A 123 -6.09 -2.22 6.59
C SER A 123 -7.03 -2.57 7.77
N GLN A 124 -7.29 -3.85 8.01
CA GLN A 124 -8.07 -4.29 9.18
C GLN A 124 -7.29 -4.14 10.50
N ARG A 125 -6.00 -4.46 10.50
CA ARG A 125 -5.15 -4.41 11.70
C ARG A 125 -4.95 -3.00 12.23
N ILE A 126 -4.77 -2.02 11.36
CA ILE A 126 -4.57 -0.62 11.77
C ILE A 126 -5.79 -0.02 12.49
N ARG A 127 -6.95 -0.65 12.41
CA ARG A 127 -8.15 -0.25 13.17
C ARG A 127 -8.07 -0.61 14.66
N HIS A 128 -7.27 -1.61 15.00
CA HIS A 128 -7.30 -2.26 16.34
C HIS A 128 -5.93 -2.36 17.00
N LYS A 129 -4.83 -2.07 16.28
CA LYS A 129 -3.46 -2.23 16.77
C LYS A 129 -2.61 -1.00 16.46
N SER A 130 -1.42 -0.95 17.04
CA SER A 130 -0.43 0.07 16.70
C SER A 130 -0.14 0.05 15.20
N ILE A 131 -0.43 1.15 14.52
CA ILE A 131 -0.17 1.32 13.08
C ILE A 131 1.33 1.16 12.78
N ARG A 132 2.20 1.57 13.71
CA ARG A 132 3.65 1.38 13.59
C ARG A 132 4.00 -0.09 13.39
N LEU A 133 3.54 -0.96 14.30
CA LEU A 133 3.81 -2.41 14.20
C LEU A 133 3.19 -3.01 12.94
N ALA A 134 1.96 -2.62 12.60
CA ALA A 134 1.31 -3.09 11.39
C ALA A 134 2.09 -2.70 10.12
N THR A 135 2.64 -1.47 10.05
CA THR A 135 3.45 -0.99 8.93
C THR A 135 4.77 -1.76 8.80
N ILE A 136 5.42 -2.05 9.93
CA ILE A 136 6.65 -2.86 9.97
C ILE A 136 6.39 -4.27 9.39
N ILE A 137 5.34 -4.92 9.86
CA ILE A 137 4.95 -6.27 9.40
C ILE A 137 4.60 -6.24 7.91
N LEU A 138 3.84 -5.23 7.46
CA LEU A 138 3.51 -5.05 6.06
C LEU A 138 4.76 -4.91 5.20
N GLY A 139 5.68 -4.02 5.60
CA GLY A 139 6.94 -3.78 4.87
C GLY A 139 7.77 -5.06 4.71
N TRP A 140 7.92 -5.81 5.80
CA TRP A 140 8.59 -7.09 5.78
C TRP A 140 7.96 -8.08 4.80
N GLN A 141 6.64 -8.24 4.88
CA GLN A 141 5.92 -9.17 4.03
C GLN A 141 5.94 -8.76 2.55
N LEU A 142 5.89 -7.45 2.24
CA LEU A 142 6.03 -6.95 0.88
C LEU A 142 7.43 -7.22 0.32
N LEU A 143 8.48 -7.01 1.11
CA LEU A 143 9.86 -7.30 0.70
C LEU A 143 10.07 -8.80 0.42
N MET A 144 9.47 -9.67 1.24
CA MET A 144 9.48 -11.12 0.98
C MET A 144 8.73 -11.48 -0.30
N LEU A 145 7.54 -10.92 -0.52
CA LEU A 145 6.74 -11.17 -1.73
C LEU A 145 7.44 -10.64 -2.99
N GLY A 146 8.13 -9.50 -2.88
CA GLY A 146 8.92 -8.93 -3.97
C GLY A 146 10.22 -9.66 -4.25
N GLY A 147 10.57 -10.69 -3.44
CA GLY A 147 11.82 -11.45 -3.62
C GLY A 147 13.08 -10.73 -3.14
N PHE A 148 12.94 -9.56 -2.52
CA PHE A 148 14.08 -8.78 -1.99
C PHE A 148 14.70 -9.42 -0.74
N ILE A 149 13.93 -10.22 -0.02
CA ILE A 149 14.40 -10.97 1.16
C ILE A 149 14.19 -12.47 0.89
N PRO A 150 15.25 -13.28 0.91
CA PRO A 150 15.11 -14.71 0.71
C PRO A 150 14.27 -15.34 1.82
N SER A 151 13.22 -16.06 1.44
CA SER A 151 12.44 -16.88 2.38
C SER A 151 13.37 -17.92 3.02
N GLY A 152 13.50 -17.90 4.34
CA GLY A 152 14.30 -18.88 5.10
C GLY A 152 15.74 -18.49 5.44
N ARG A 153 16.24 -17.31 5.08
CA ARG A 153 17.47 -16.78 5.65
C ARG A 153 17.15 -15.98 6.92
N ALA A 154 17.76 -16.37 8.04
CA ALA A 154 17.91 -15.43 9.17
C ALA A 154 18.51 -14.13 8.61
N LEU A 155 17.84 -13.01 8.86
CA LEU A 155 18.39 -11.70 8.54
C LEU A 155 19.76 -11.58 9.20
N LYS A 156 20.79 -11.37 8.39
CA LYS A 156 22.05 -10.84 8.91
C LYS A 156 21.76 -9.44 9.48
N ASP A 157 22.51 -9.08 10.50
CA ASP A 157 22.35 -7.78 11.14
C ASP A 157 22.30 -6.66 10.07
N PRO A 158 21.19 -5.89 9.98
CA PRO A 158 21.07 -4.84 8.97
C PRO A 158 22.15 -3.73 9.10
N HIS A 159 22.92 -3.73 10.17
CA HIS A 159 24.03 -2.78 10.36
C HIS A 159 25.33 -3.24 9.70
N GLU A 160 25.57 -4.53 9.46
CA GLU A 160 26.81 -5.01 8.87
C GLU A 160 26.89 -4.92 7.34
N ASP A 161 25.75 -5.09 6.64
CA ASP A 161 25.70 -5.12 5.16
C ASP A 161 24.78 -4.02 4.56
N SER A 162 24.45 -3.00 5.34
CA SER A 162 23.37 -2.06 5.00
C SER A 162 23.60 -1.26 3.71
N GLN A 163 24.84 -0.86 3.40
CA GLN A 163 25.10 -0.02 2.22
C GLN A 163 24.91 -0.78 0.90
N VAL A 164 25.36 -2.02 0.83
CA VAL A 164 25.20 -2.87 -0.36
C VAL A 164 23.73 -3.17 -0.59
N PHE A 165 23.00 -3.55 0.46
CA PHE A 165 21.56 -3.81 0.40
C PHE A 165 20.76 -2.59 -0.10
N TRP A 166 21.09 -1.37 0.40
CA TRP A 166 20.40 -0.16 -0.02
C TRP A 166 20.72 0.23 -1.46
N GLN A 167 21.93 -0.04 -1.94
CA GLN A 167 22.31 0.21 -3.32
C GLN A 167 21.60 -0.77 -4.26
N GLU A 168 21.59 -2.06 -3.94
CA GLU A 168 20.88 -3.07 -4.71
C GLU A 168 19.38 -2.76 -4.77
N LEU A 169 18.76 -2.47 -3.63
CA LEU A 169 17.34 -2.10 -3.57
C LEU A 169 17.02 -0.85 -4.41
N ALA A 170 17.89 0.17 -4.40
CA ALA A 170 17.71 1.38 -5.21
C ALA A 170 17.85 1.09 -6.72
N ILE A 171 18.76 0.18 -7.10
CA ILE A 171 18.93 -0.28 -8.49
C ILE A 171 17.70 -1.05 -8.94
N ASP A 172 17.22 -2.01 -8.15
CA ASP A 172 16.05 -2.83 -8.46
C ASP A 172 14.77 -2.00 -8.57
N LEU A 173 14.64 -0.96 -7.75
CA LEU A 173 13.50 -0.03 -7.80
C LEU A 173 13.63 1.04 -8.90
N GLY A 174 14.78 1.12 -9.58
CA GLY A 174 15.06 2.08 -10.66
C GLY A 174 15.01 3.55 -10.21
N ARG A 175 15.13 3.82 -8.90
CA ARG A 175 15.12 5.18 -8.34
C ARG A 175 15.92 5.27 -7.04
N PRO A 176 16.55 6.43 -6.74
CA PRO A 176 17.20 6.63 -5.45
C PRO A 176 16.15 6.67 -4.33
N LEU A 177 16.45 6.02 -3.22
CA LEU A 177 15.64 6.07 -2.01
C LEU A 177 15.92 7.37 -1.25
N SER A 178 14.87 8.05 -0.79
CA SER A 178 15.04 9.21 0.10
C SER A 178 15.66 8.79 1.43
N ASN A 179 16.42 9.67 2.08
CA ASN A 179 17.02 9.37 3.38
C ASN A 179 15.94 9.01 4.42
N GLN A 180 14.81 9.72 4.44
CA GLN A 180 13.68 9.39 5.31
C GLN A 180 13.15 7.98 5.07
N PHE A 181 13.04 7.57 3.82
CA PHE A 181 12.57 6.22 3.48
C PHE A 181 13.58 5.15 3.91
N ARG A 182 14.89 5.41 3.75
CA ARG A 182 15.95 4.54 4.25
C ARG A 182 15.89 4.38 5.77
N ASP A 183 15.79 5.48 6.51
CA ASP A 183 15.75 5.45 7.97
C ASP A 183 14.54 4.67 8.50
N ILE A 184 13.40 4.80 7.85
CA ILE A 184 12.19 4.06 8.19
C ILE A 184 12.35 2.57 7.86
N LEU A 185 12.91 2.23 6.70
CA LEU A 185 13.19 0.84 6.35
C LEU A 185 14.21 0.21 7.31
N VAL A 186 15.27 0.92 7.70
CA VAL A 186 16.22 0.45 8.73
C VAL A 186 15.51 0.15 10.05
N GLN A 187 14.61 1.03 10.49
CA GLN A 187 13.82 0.79 11.69
C GLN A 187 12.90 -0.42 11.55
N ILE A 188 12.26 -0.57 10.39
CA ILE A 188 11.40 -1.72 10.05
C ILE A 188 12.21 -3.03 10.11
N LEU A 189 13.34 -3.08 9.44
CA LEU A 189 14.19 -4.27 9.38
C LEU A 189 14.80 -4.60 10.74
N SER A 190 15.27 -3.59 11.48
CA SER A 190 15.83 -3.78 12.84
C SER A 190 14.78 -4.31 13.82
N TYR A 191 13.53 -3.89 13.68
CA TYR A 191 12.45 -4.39 14.54
C TYR A 191 12.01 -5.80 14.15
N ALA A 192 11.88 -6.08 12.86
CA ALA A 192 11.54 -7.41 12.35
C ALA A 192 12.62 -8.45 12.73
N TRP A 193 13.88 -8.08 12.69
CA TRP A 193 14.99 -8.91 13.11
C TRP A 193 14.94 -9.25 14.61
N LYS A 194 14.59 -8.29 15.47
CA LYS A 194 14.41 -8.53 16.91
C LYS A 194 13.23 -9.45 17.19
N GLU A 195 12.11 -9.28 16.50
CA GLU A 195 10.93 -10.13 16.67
C GLU A 195 11.15 -11.56 16.14
N ASP A 196 11.86 -11.72 15.02
CA ASP A 196 12.18 -13.04 14.48
C ASP A 196 13.15 -13.81 15.38
N SER A 197 14.11 -13.12 16.03
CA SER A 197 14.98 -13.70 17.05
C SER A 197 14.22 -14.17 18.29
N VAL A 198 13.18 -13.44 18.72
CA VAL A 198 12.32 -13.82 19.86
C VAL A 198 11.42 -15.00 19.48
N LEU A 199 10.85 -15.02 18.28
CA LEU A 199 10.00 -16.12 17.81
C LEU A 199 10.77 -17.43 17.61
N ASN A 200 12.03 -17.36 17.21
CA ASN A 200 12.90 -18.55 17.09
C ASN A 200 13.34 -19.09 18.47
N LEU A 201 13.47 -18.24 19.48
CA LEU A 201 13.76 -18.66 20.86
C LEU A 201 12.58 -19.37 21.54
N THR A 202 11.35 -19.09 21.11
CA THR A 202 10.14 -19.74 21.67
C THR A 202 9.76 -21.04 20.96
N ARG A 203 10.46 -21.44 19.88
CA ARG A 203 10.28 -22.68 19.13
C ARG A 203 11.33 -23.77 19.43
N GLN A 204 12.28 -23.48 20.32
CA GLN A 204 13.18 -24.46 20.92
C GLN A 204 12.66 -24.88 22.30
#